data_da8d7aa1330c24185d919be4219ff09e
#
_entry.id   da8d7aa1330c24185d919be4219ff09e
#
_cell.length_a   1.000
_cell.length_b   1.000
_cell.length_c   1.000
_cell.angle_alpha   90.00
_cell.angle_beta   90.00
_cell.angle_gamma   90.00
#
_symmetry.space_group_name_H-M   'P 1'
#
loop_
_entity.id
_entity.type
_entity.pdbx_description
1 polymer ?
#
loop_
_entity_poly.entity_id
_entity_poly.type
_entity_poly.pdbx_seq_one_letter_code
_entity_poly.pdbx_strand_id
1 'polypeptide(L)'
;MRFLPQMIARQVGQIINIGSIAGKEAYPRGNVYCASKAAVDSFTQGLRLDTNSHGLRIGAIHPGLVETEFSEVRFKGDQQRAELVYNDIEALSAADVAESIAFMVEAPPHVTLADITLLPTDQASAFVINRKS
;
A
#
# COMPACT_ATOMS: atom_id res chain seq x y z
N MET A 1 -6.95 8.57 16.37
CA MET A 1 -5.62 8.94 15.82
C MET A 1 -4.99 10.01 16.69
N ARG A 2 -3.82 9.73 17.28
CA ARG A 2 -3.18 10.63 18.26
C ARG A 2 -2.64 11.94 17.65
N PHE A 3 -2.19 11.90 16.39
CA PHE A 3 -1.55 13.05 15.72
C PHE A 3 -2.50 13.93 14.92
N LEU A 4 -3.66 13.41 14.54
CA LEU A 4 -4.63 14.10 13.69
C LEU A 4 -5.10 15.45 14.27
N PRO A 5 -5.45 15.57 15.56
CA PRO A 5 -5.86 16.86 16.15
C PRO A 5 -4.80 17.95 16.02
N GLN A 6 -3.53 17.57 16.14
CA GLN A 6 -2.42 18.54 16.02
C GLN A 6 -2.22 18.98 14.56
N MET A 7 -2.41 18.09 13.59
CA MET A 7 -2.36 18.42 12.17
C MET A 7 -3.52 19.37 11.80
N ILE A 8 -4.72 19.08 12.27
CA ILE A 8 -5.90 19.92 12.07
C ILE A 8 -5.68 21.32 12.65
N ALA A 9 -5.20 21.42 13.89
CA ALA A 9 -4.95 22.68 14.54
C ALA A 9 -3.91 23.55 13.79
N ARG A 10 -2.91 22.93 13.18
CA ARG A 10 -1.87 23.61 12.38
C ARG A 10 -2.27 23.84 10.93
N GLN A 11 -3.37 23.24 10.48
CA GLN A 11 -3.81 23.21 9.07
C GLN A 11 -2.72 22.73 8.11
N VAL A 12 -1.87 21.83 8.58
CA VAL A 12 -0.80 21.22 7.79
C VAL A 12 -0.48 19.82 8.30
N GLY A 13 -0.37 18.89 7.38
CA GLY A 13 0.00 17.51 7.67
C GLY A 13 -0.22 16.60 6.47
N GLN A 14 0.41 15.45 6.54
CA GLN A 14 0.23 14.41 5.54
C GLN A 14 0.13 13.04 6.22
N ILE A 15 -0.77 12.21 5.72
CA ILE A 15 -0.91 10.81 6.12
C ILE A 15 -0.93 9.97 4.86
N ILE A 16 -0.01 9.00 4.77
CA ILE A 16 0.05 8.04 3.69
C ILE A 16 -0.13 6.65 4.31
N ASN A 17 -1.23 6.00 3.99
CA ASN A 17 -1.53 4.66 4.46
C ASN A 17 -0.93 3.62 3.52
N ILE A 18 -0.40 2.54 4.08
CA ILE A 18 0.11 1.41 3.31
C ILE A 18 -1.02 0.42 3.08
N GLY A 19 -1.61 0.50 1.89
CA GLY A 19 -2.62 -0.42 1.41
C GLY A 19 -2.02 -1.70 0.82
N SER A 20 -2.63 -2.18 -0.23
CA SER A 20 -2.17 -3.28 -1.10
C SER A 20 -3.11 -3.36 -2.31
N ILE A 21 -2.63 -3.88 -3.43
CA ILE A 21 -3.53 -4.27 -4.53
C ILE A 21 -4.58 -5.29 -4.09
N ALA A 22 -4.29 -6.08 -3.04
CA ALA A 22 -5.23 -7.01 -2.41
C ALA A 22 -6.47 -6.32 -1.81
N GLY A 23 -6.40 -5.01 -1.52
CA GLY A 23 -7.56 -4.23 -1.12
C GLY A 23 -8.45 -3.81 -2.28
N LYS A 24 -7.91 -3.79 -3.49
CA LYS A 24 -8.62 -3.43 -4.72
C LYS A 24 -9.18 -4.65 -5.45
N GLU A 25 -8.51 -5.78 -5.30
CA GLU A 25 -8.84 -7.02 -6.00
C GLU A 25 -8.64 -8.22 -5.06
N ALA A 26 -9.71 -8.98 -4.85
CA ALA A 26 -9.65 -10.17 -4.01
C ALA A 26 -9.08 -11.37 -4.78
N TYR A 27 -8.34 -12.23 -4.08
CA TYR A 27 -7.78 -13.45 -4.64
C TYR A 27 -8.12 -14.68 -3.77
N PRO A 28 -8.11 -15.89 -4.33
CA PRO A 28 -8.45 -17.11 -3.59
C PRO A 28 -7.58 -17.30 -2.34
N ARG A 29 -8.21 -17.68 -1.22
CA ARG A 29 -7.59 -17.89 0.10
C ARG A 29 -7.02 -16.62 0.75
N GLY A 30 -7.29 -15.43 0.19
CA GLY A 30 -6.86 -14.14 0.71
C GLY A 30 -7.98 -13.31 1.33
N ASN A 31 -9.21 -13.82 1.47
CA ASN A 31 -10.41 -13.07 1.81
C ASN A 31 -10.26 -12.15 3.01
N VAL A 32 -9.72 -12.63 4.14
CA VAL A 32 -9.56 -11.82 5.35
C VAL A 32 -8.51 -10.72 5.14
N TYR A 33 -7.39 -11.05 4.52
CA TYR A 33 -6.35 -10.06 4.20
C TYR A 33 -6.88 -9.02 3.20
N CYS A 34 -7.53 -9.45 2.12
CA CYS A 34 -8.12 -8.56 1.14
C CYS A 34 -9.15 -7.62 1.79
N ALA A 35 -10.03 -8.16 2.65
CA ALA A 35 -10.99 -7.35 3.40
C ALA A 35 -10.31 -6.32 4.31
N SER A 36 -9.23 -6.70 5.00
CA SER A 36 -8.47 -5.79 5.85
C SER A 36 -7.84 -4.65 5.05
N LYS A 37 -7.32 -4.93 3.85
CA LYS A 37 -6.71 -3.93 2.97
C LYS A 37 -7.75 -3.06 2.27
N ALA A 38 -8.92 -3.60 1.93
CA ALA A 38 -10.06 -2.82 1.47
C ALA A 38 -10.57 -1.85 2.55
N ALA A 39 -10.56 -2.27 3.82
CA ALA A 39 -10.88 -1.40 4.94
C ALA A 39 -9.90 -0.22 5.07
N VAL A 40 -8.59 -0.44 4.86
CA VAL A 40 -7.59 0.64 4.84
C VAL A 40 -7.88 1.63 3.72
N ASP A 41 -8.26 1.16 2.54
CA ASP A 41 -8.59 2.01 1.40
C ASP A 41 -9.81 2.88 1.70
N SER A 42 -10.92 2.27 2.12
CA SER A 42 -12.15 2.98 2.50
C SER A 42 -11.90 3.97 3.64
N PHE A 43 -11.13 3.57 4.67
CA PHE A 43 -10.74 4.44 5.77
C PHE A 43 -9.94 5.67 5.29
N THR A 44 -9.01 5.47 4.34
CA THR A 44 -8.20 6.56 3.78
C THR A 44 -9.07 7.57 3.03
N GLN A 45 -10.03 7.07 2.24
CA GLN A 45 -10.99 7.92 1.54
C GLN A 45 -11.87 8.71 2.51
N GLY A 46 -12.43 8.06 3.53
CA GLY A 46 -13.23 8.72 4.57
C GLY A 46 -12.44 9.79 5.30
N LEU A 47 -11.21 9.47 5.73
CA LEU A 47 -10.35 10.42 6.41
C LEU A 47 -10.04 11.66 5.55
N ARG A 48 -9.84 11.48 4.24
CA ARG A 48 -9.63 12.58 3.29
C ARG A 48 -10.86 13.49 3.21
N LEU A 49 -12.06 12.90 3.16
CA LEU A 49 -13.32 13.64 3.16
C LEU A 49 -13.48 14.45 4.45
N ASP A 50 -13.24 13.82 5.60
CA ASP A 50 -13.40 14.44 6.92
C ASP A 50 -12.40 15.60 7.17
N THR A 51 -11.23 15.54 6.52
CA THR A 51 -10.14 16.52 6.76
C THR A 51 -9.91 17.50 5.61
N ASN A 52 -10.73 17.46 4.57
CA ASN A 52 -10.55 18.27 3.36
C ASN A 52 -10.49 19.78 3.65
N SER A 53 -11.28 20.28 4.61
CA SER A 53 -11.30 21.70 5.01
C SER A 53 -10.09 22.13 5.86
N HIS A 54 -9.22 21.21 6.24
CA HIS A 54 -8.10 21.47 7.16
C HIS A 54 -6.72 21.49 6.48
N GLY A 55 -6.69 21.46 5.15
CA GLY A 55 -5.44 21.53 4.38
C GLY A 55 -4.54 20.31 4.53
N LEU A 56 -5.08 19.15 4.95
CA LEU A 56 -4.31 17.93 5.11
C LEU A 56 -4.26 17.13 3.80
N ARG A 57 -3.12 16.51 3.54
CA ARG A 57 -2.93 15.62 2.40
C ARG A 57 -3.06 14.16 2.86
N ILE A 58 -4.09 13.48 2.42
CA ILE A 58 -4.39 12.10 2.81
C ILE A 58 -4.38 11.20 1.58
N GLY A 59 -3.45 10.23 1.56
CA GLY A 59 -3.29 9.29 0.46
C GLY A 59 -3.00 7.87 0.90
N ALA A 60 -2.97 6.97 -0.05
CA ALA A 60 -2.54 5.59 0.14
C ALA A 60 -1.62 5.14 -0.99
N ILE A 61 -0.71 4.22 -0.65
CA ILE A 61 0.06 3.46 -1.62
C ILE A 61 -0.37 1.99 -1.56
N HIS A 62 -0.56 1.37 -2.72
CA HIS A 62 -1.04 0.00 -2.87
C HIS A 62 0.00 -0.85 -3.60
N PRO A 63 1.00 -1.37 -2.88
CA PRO A 63 2.01 -2.23 -3.51
C PRO A 63 1.43 -3.56 -3.93
N GLY A 64 2.01 -4.12 -5.00
CA GLY A 64 1.90 -5.52 -5.39
C GLY A 64 2.81 -6.40 -4.54
N LEU A 65 3.50 -7.35 -5.19
CA LEU A 65 4.47 -8.22 -4.53
C LEU A 65 5.72 -7.43 -4.15
N VAL A 66 5.98 -7.34 -2.85
CA VAL A 66 7.19 -6.75 -2.28
C VAL A 66 7.93 -7.85 -1.54
N GLU A 67 9.19 -8.08 -1.88
CA GLU A 67 10.04 -9.05 -1.19
C GLU A 67 10.43 -8.50 0.18
N THR A 68 9.87 -9.11 1.22
CA THR A 68 10.07 -8.74 2.63
C THR A 68 9.81 -9.96 3.50
N GLU A 69 10.10 -9.86 4.80
CA GLU A 69 9.75 -10.87 5.80
C GLU A 69 8.23 -11.14 5.93
N PHE A 70 7.40 -10.33 5.27
CA PHE A 70 5.94 -10.48 5.33
C PHE A 70 5.46 -11.88 4.91
N SER A 71 6.07 -12.45 3.88
CA SER A 71 5.71 -13.80 3.43
C SER A 71 6.06 -14.87 4.45
N GLU A 72 7.19 -14.77 5.12
CA GLU A 72 7.59 -15.68 6.20
C GLU A 72 6.61 -15.62 7.37
N VAL A 73 6.25 -14.40 7.79
CA VAL A 73 5.26 -14.17 8.86
C VAL A 73 3.89 -14.72 8.45
N ARG A 74 3.47 -14.48 7.21
CA ARG A 74 2.19 -14.95 6.65
C ARG A 74 2.10 -16.47 6.64
N PHE A 75 3.18 -17.16 6.32
CA PHE A 75 3.25 -18.62 6.26
C PHE A 75 3.76 -19.24 7.55
N LYS A 76 3.79 -18.50 8.67
CA LYS A 76 4.16 -18.97 10.01
C LYS A 76 5.55 -19.63 10.07
N GLY A 77 6.51 -19.07 9.33
CA GLY A 77 7.89 -19.55 9.28
C GLY A 77 8.15 -20.64 8.24
N ASP A 78 7.18 -20.99 7.39
CA ASP A 78 7.39 -21.88 6.26
C ASP A 78 8.15 -21.14 5.15
N GLN A 79 9.49 -21.20 5.22
CA GLN A 79 10.39 -20.51 4.30
C GLN A 79 10.23 -20.98 2.86
N GLN A 80 10.08 -22.30 2.64
CA GLN A 80 9.92 -22.84 1.29
C GLN A 80 8.68 -22.26 0.61
N ARG A 81 7.60 -22.15 1.35
CA ARG A 81 6.35 -21.57 0.85
C ARG A 81 6.43 -20.06 0.68
N ALA A 82 7.20 -19.36 1.50
CA ALA A 82 7.47 -17.94 1.35
C ALA A 82 8.30 -17.64 0.10
N GLU A 83 9.35 -18.43 -0.15
CA GLU A 83 10.20 -18.33 -1.34
C GLU A 83 9.42 -18.56 -2.64
N LEU A 84 8.51 -19.54 -2.65
CA LEU A 84 7.66 -19.84 -3.83
C LEU A 84 6.81 -18.64 -4.28
N VAL A 85 6.53 -17.68 -3.41
CA VAL A 85 5.79 -16.45 -3.77
C VAL A 85 6.60 -15.63 -4.75
N TYR A 86 7.92 -15.57 -4.57
CA TYR A 86 8.84 -14.72 -5.32
C TYR A 86 9.62 -15.42 -6.42
N ASN A 87 9.46 -16.75 -6.54
CA ASN A 87 10.15 -17.52 -7.59
C ASN A 87 9.79 -17.00 -8.99
N ASP A 88 10.82 -16.84 -9.81
CA ASP A 88 10.71 -16.47 -11.22
C ASP A 88 10.01 -15.12 -11.47
N ILE A 89 10.08 -14.21 -10.50
CA ILE A 89 9.60 -12.82 -10.61
C ILE A 89 10.61 -11.87 -9.98
N GLU A 90 10.83 -10.73 -10.60
CA GLU A 90 11.53 -9.60 -10.01
C GLU A 90 10.53 -8.78 -9.18
N ALA A 91 10.39 -9.13 -7.90
CA ALA A 91 9.48 -8.46 -6.98
C ALA A 91 9.97 -7.04 -6.64
N LEU A 92 9.06 -6.18 -6.18
CA LEU A 92 9.45 -4.89 -5.60
C LEU A 92 10.27 -5.11 -4.34
N SER A 93 11.21 -4.22 -4.10
CA SER A 93 11.91 -4.08 -2.82
C SER A 93 11.18 -3.11 -1.89
N ALA A 94 11.51 -3.14 -0.60
CA ALA A 94 11.04 -2.12 0.33
C ALA A 94 11.52 -0.70 -0.06
N ALA A 95 12.67 -0.59 -0.71
CA ALA A 95 13.21 0.67 -1.21
C ALA A 95 12.32 1.27 -2.31
N ASP A 96 11.83 0.48 -3.26
CA ASP A 96 10.94 0.96 -4.32
C ASP A 96 9.65 1.56 -3.76
N VAL A 97 9.12 0.92 -2.70
CA VAL A 97 7.94 1.44 -1.99
C VAL A 97 8.28 2.73 -1.26
N ALA A 98 9.43 2.80 -0.59
CA ALA A 98 9.88 3.97 0.15
C ALA A 98 10.12 5.18 -0.77
N GLU A 99 10.73 4.99 -1.95
CA GLU A 99 10.92 6.03 -2.95
C GLU A 99 9.58 6.57 -3.46
N SER A 100 8.61 5.70 -3.69
CA SER A 100 7.27 6.10 -4.09
C SER A 100 6.56 6.91 -2.99
N ILE A 101 6.76 6.56 -1.72
CA ILE A 101 6.26 7.34 -0.58
C ILE A 101 6.95 8.70 -0.50
N ALA A 102 8.27 8.76 -0.69
CA ALA A 102 9.02 10.02 -0.74
C ALA A 102 8.46 10.94 -1.84
N PHE A 103 8.21 10.41 -3.03
CA PHE A 103 7.56 11.16 -4.10
C PHE A 103 6.19 11.72 -3.71
N MET A 104 5.38 10.93 -2.98
CA MET A 104 4.10 11.43 -2.45
C MET A 104 4.29 12.56 -1.42
N VAL A 105 5.32 12.47 -0.59
CA VAL A 105 5.62 13.46 0.45
C VAL A 105 6.11 14.77 -0.16
N GLU A 106 6.96 14.69 -1.17
CA GLU A 106 7.60 15.84 -1.82
C GLU A 106 6.68 16.59 -2.79
N ALA A 107 5.50 16.07 -3.07
CA ALA A 107 4.52 16.75 -3.90
C ALA A 107 4.22 18.17 -3.38
N PRO A 108 3.99 19.17 -4.26
CA PRO A 108 3.67 20.53 -3.87
C PRO A 108 2.50 20.59 -2.88
N PRO A 109 2.45 21.57 -1.96
CA PRO A 109 1.44 21.61 -0.90
C PRO A 109 -0.02 21.56 -1.34
N HIS A 110 -0.33 22.03 -2.54
CA HIS A 110 -1.69 22.00 -3.13
C HIS A 110 -1.99 20.69 -3.87
N VAL A 111 -1.03 19.75 -3.93
CA VAL A 111 -1.17 18.46 -4.63
C VAL A 111 -1.29 17.35 -3.61
N THR A 112 -2.35 16.58 -3.71
CA THR A 112 -2.52 15.32 -2.96
C THR A 112 -2.44 14.15 -3.93
N LEU A 113 -1.40 13.34 -3.83
CA LEU A 113 -1.35 12.03 -4.48
C LEU A 113 -2.22 11.08 -3.66
N ALA A 114 -3.47 10.97 -4.08
CA ALA A 114 -4.52 10.36 -3.29
C ALA A 114 -4.43 8.83 -3.25
N ASP A 115 -3.92 8.24 -4.34
CA ASP A 115 -3.87 6.80 -4.54
C ASP A 115 -2.74 6.47 -5.54
N ILE A 116 -1.79 5.63 -5.13
CA ILE A 116 -0.73 5.12 -5.99
C ILE A 116 -0.75 3.60 -5.93
N THR A 117 -0.87 2.96 -7.08
CA THR A 117 -0.65 1.52 -7.22
C THR A 117 0.75 1.29 -7.81
N LEU A 118 1.55 0.49 -7.11
CA LEU A 118 2.93 0.15 -7.49
C LEU A 118 3.03 -1.35 -7.69
N LEU A 119 3.38 -1.79 -8.89
CA LEU A 119 3.46 -3.20 -9.26
C LEU A 119 4.86 -3.54 -9.81
N PRO A 120 5.37 -4.76 -9.54
CA PRO A 120 6.43 -5.31 -10.38
C PRO A 120 5.98 -5.32 -11.84
N THR A 121 6.90 -5.16 -12.78
CA THR A 121 6.59 -5.20 -14.22
C THR A 121 5.94 -6.53 -14.63
N ASP A 122 6.33 -7.62 -13.97
CA ASP A 122 5.82 -8.97 -14.22
C ASP A 122 4.46 -9.24 -13.55
N GLN A 123 3.90 -8.30 -12.79
CA GLN A 123 2.61 -8.45 -12.11
C GLN A 123 1.55 -7.53 -12.69
N ALA A 124 0.50 -8.11 -13.27
CA ALA A 124 -0.60 -7.35 -13.87
C ALA A 124 -1.79 -7.15 -12.91
N SER A 125 -1.98 -8.05 -11.93
CA SER A 125 -3.06 -7.99 -10.95
C SER A 125 -2.69 -8.75 -9.66
N ALA A 126 -3.61 -8.83 -8.70
CA ALA A 126 -3.37 -9.56 -7.46
C ALA A 126 -3.07 -11.06 -7.67
N PHE A 127 -3.42 -11.63 -8.81
CA PHE A 127 -3.24 -13.05 -9.13
C PHE A 127 -2.72 -13.34 -10.55
N VAL A 128 -2.55 -12.32 -11.39
CA VAL A 128 -1.97 -12.50 -12.72
C VAL A 128 -0.50 -12.06 -12.68
N ILE A 129 0.38 -13.03 -12.71
CA ILE A 129 1.84 -12.85 -12.61
C ILE A 129 2.48 -13.60 -13.76
N ASN A 130 3.35 -12.91 -14.51
CA ASN A 130 4.18 -13.51 -15.53
C ASN A 130 5.48 -14.02 -14.89
N ARG A 131 5.55 -15.32 -14.66
CA ARG A 131 6.77 -15.96 -14.13
C ARG A 131 7.71 -16.32 -15.25
N LYS A 132 8.97 -15.91 -15.12
CA LYS A 132 10.03 -16.25 -16.11
C LYS A 132 10.32 -17.73 -15.95
N SER A 133 10.17 -18.50 -17.00
CA SER A 133 10.53 -19.94 -17.08
C SER A 133 12.03 -20.13 -17.25
#